data_c2bfec61f2e5fbacae6ce101eef8bbc1
#
_entry.id   c2bfec61f2e5fbacae6ce101eef8bbc1
#
_cell.length_a   1.000
_cell.length_b   1.000
_cell.length_c   1.000
_cell.angle_alpha   90.00
_cell.angle_beta   90.00
_cell.angle_gamma   90.00
#
_symmetry.space_group_name_H-M   'P 1'
#
loop_
_entity.id
_entity.type
_entity.pdbx_description
1 polymer ?
#
loop_
_entity_poly.entity_id
_entity_poly.type
_entity_poly.pdbx_seq_one_letter_code
_entity_poly.pdbx_strand_id
1 'polypeptide(L)'
;TVAKAVTAAADLGVWMVNVHASGGSEMMLKAQSALHQFGKQAPLLTAVTVLTSMSEKDLQGIGINRTPAEQVIHLAALTQKCGLDGVVCSAWEAESLKNLLGQSFKLITPGIRPLGSANDDQKRIMTPQQAIAVGVDYLVIGRPITQSPHPQVILDEINLSIR
;
A
#
# COMPACT_ATOMS: atom_id res chain seq x y z
N THR A 1 -21.54 1.67 4.32
CA THR A 1 -20.88 0.45 4.85
C THR A 1 -19.40 0.73 5.13
N VAL A 2 -18.58 1.12 4.14
CA VAL A 2 -17.12 1.33 4.31
C VAL A 2 -16.83 2.43 5.33
N ALA A 3 -17.51 3.57 5.28
CA ALA A 3 -17.35 4.65 6.27
C ALA A 3 -17.50 4.15 7.72
N LYS A 4 -18.54 3.34 7.99
CA LYS A 4 -18.73 2.74 9.34
C LYS A 4 -17.59 1.79 9.73
N ALA A 5 -17.08 0.99 8.78
CA ALA A 5 -15.97 0.09 9.03
C ALA A 5 -14.67 0.85 9.34
N VAL A 6 -14.40 1.93 8.60
CA VAL A 6 -13.25 2.82 8.83
C VAL A 6 -13.36 3.52 10.18
N THR A 7 -14.57 4.00 10.54
CA THR A 7 -14.83 4.56 11.90
C THR A 7 -14.52 3.53 12.99
N ALA A 8 -15.03 2.30 12.85
CA ALA A 8 -14.79 1.24 13.84
C ALA A 8 -13.30 0.90 13.97
N ALA A 9 -12.55 0.90 12.86
CA ALA A 9 -11.10 0.71 12.89
C ALA A 9 -10.40 1.86 13.65
N ALA A 10 -10.81 3.11 13.39
CA ALA A 10 -10.29 4.28 14.10
C ALA A 10 -10.59 4.24 15.61
N ASP A 11 -11.79 3.80 16.00
CA ASP A 11 -12.18 3.61 17.42
C ASP A 11 -11.29 2.58 18.14
N LEU A 12 -10.71 1.61 17.40
CA LEU A 12 -9.72 0.67 17.94
C LEU A 12 -8.33 1.29 18.14
N GLY A 13 -8.12 2.52 17.73
CA GLY A 13 -6.85 3.23 17.88
C GLY A 13 -5.78 2.79 16.86
N VAL A 14 -6.16 2.25 15.70
CA VAL A 14 -5.19 1.94 14.63
C VAL A 14 -4.55 3.23 14.11
N TRP A 15 -3.28 3.19 13.75
CA TRP A 15 -2.58 4.36 13.20
C TRP A 15 -2.73 4.47 11.67
N MET A 16 -3.14 3.38 11.00
CA MET A 16 -3.40 3.34 9.56
C MET A 16 -4.52 2.33 9.26
N VAL A 17 -5.39 2.69 8.32
CA VAL A 17 -6.43 1.80 7.77
C VAL A 17 -6.44 1.94 6.25
N ASN A 18 -6.75 0.88 5.53
CA ASN A 18 -6.85 0.94 4.07
C ASN A 18 -8.23 0.50 3.57
N VAL A 19 -8.58 1.04 2.41
CA VAL A 19 -9.73 0.65 1.60
C VAL A 19 -9.24 0.22 0.21
N HIS A 20 -10.10 -0.24 -0.70
CA HIS A 20 -9.71 -0.50 -2.09
C HIS A 20 -10.12 0.67 -2.98
N ALA A 21 -9.18 1.25 -3.74
CA ALA A 21 -9.44 2.38 -4.64
C ALA A 21 -10.46 2.05 -5.73
N SER A 22 -10.56 0.79 -6.13
CA SER A 22 -11.57 0.28 -7.06
C SER A 22 -13.02 0.44 -6.57
N GLY A 23 -13.23 0.73 -5.27
CA GLY A 23 -14.53 1.12 -4.72
C GLY A 23 -15.05 2.48 -5.18
N GLY A 24 -14.20 3.27 -5.85
CA GLY A 24 -14.56 4.54 -6.49
C GLY A 24 -14.52 5.75 -5.55
N SER A 25 -14.65 6.93 -6.17
CA SER A 25 -14.49 8.22 -5.48
C SER A 25 -15.49 8.42 -4.36
N GLU A 26 -16.77 8.09 -4.57
CA GLU A 26 -17.79 8.30 -3.55
C GLU A 26 -17.52 7.50 -2.28
N MET A 27 -17.08 6.25 -2.42
CA MET A 27 -16.71 5.41 -1.30
C MET A 27 -15.51 6.00 -0.55
N MET A 28 -14.46 6.42 -1.25
CA MET A 28 -13.25 6.99 -0.66
C MET A 28 -13.52 8.31 0.04
N LEU A 29 -14.30 9.22 -0.57
CA LEU A 29 -14.70 10.49 0.04
C LEU A 29 -15.53 10.27 1.33
N LYS A 30 -16.46 9.31 1.32
CA LYS A 30 -17.24 8.97 2.52
C LYS A 30 -16.36 8.33 3.62
N ALA A 31 -15.38 7.53 3.27
CA ALA A 31 -14.43 6.95 4.21
C ALA A 31 -13.57 8.05 4.85
N GLN A 32 -13.02 8.95 4.03
CA GLN A 32 -12.21 10.09 4.48
C GLN A 32 -13.02 11.03 5.40
N SER A 33 -14.24 11.38 4.99
CA SER A 33 -15.14 12.24 5.76
C SER A 33 -15.49 11.65 7.13
N ALA A 34 -15.62 10.32 7.23
CA ALA A 34 -15.91 9.64 8.49
C ALA A 34 -14.77 9.76 9.52
N LEU A 35 -13.55 10.02 9.07
CA LEU A 35 -12.40 10.22 9.96
C LEU A 35 -12.27 11.64 10.52
N HIS A 36 -12.96 12.62 9.98
CA HIS A 36 -12.89 14.01 10.46
C HIS A 36 -13.22 14.16 11.96
N GLN A 37 -14.10 13.32 12.49
CA GLN A 37 -14.47 13.34 13.91
C GLN A 37 -13.30 13.01 14.86
N PHE A 38 -12.27 12.32 14.37
CA PHE A 38 -11.08 11.95 15.16
C PHE A 38 -10.02 13.05 15.20
N GLY A 39 -10.14 14.08 14.35
CA GLY A 39 -9.22 15.22 14.31
C GLY A 39 -7.75 14.76 14.15
N LYS A 40 -6.89 15.16 15.09
CA LYS A 40 -5.47 14.81 15.08
C LYS A 40 -5.18 13.33 15.41
N GLN A 41 -6.16 12.61 15.92
CA GLN A 41 -6.04 11.17 16.24
C GLN A 41 -6.55 10.28 15.11
N ALA A 42 -6.99 10.88 13.99
CA ALA A 42 -7.42 10.12 12.82
C ALA A 42 -6.26 9.24 12.32
N PRO A 43 -6.53 7.95 12.03
CA PRO A 43 -5.53 7.12 11.37
C PRO A 43 -5.25 7.63 9.95
N LEU A 44 -4.07 7.32 9.41
CA LEU A 44 -3.82 7.47 7.99
C LEU A 44 -4.81 6.59 7.20
N LEU A 45 -5.48 7.19 6.22
CA LEU A 45 -6.38 6.47 5.32
C LEU A 45 -5.70 6.28 3.96
N THR A 46 -5.45 5.04 3.60
CA THR A 46 -4.80 4.68 2.34
C THR A 46 -5.70 3.82 1.48
N ALA A 47 -5.40 3.67 0.19
CA ALA A 47 -6.18 2.83 -0.69
C ALA A 47 -5.31 1.81 -1.45
N VAL A 48 -5.77 0.56 -1.50
CA VAL A 48 -5.15 -0.49 -2.31
C VAL A 48 -5.44 -0.20 -3.78
N THR A 49 -4.41 -0.17 -4.60
CA THR A 49 -4.50 0.02 -6.05
C THR A 49 -4.71 -1.32 -6.77
N VAL A 50 -3.65 -1.89 -7.33
CA VAL A 50 -3.65 -3.21 -7.98
C VAL A 50 -2.83 -4.16 -7.13
N LEU A 51 -3.33 -5.35 -6.87
CA LEU A 51 -2.59 -6.36 -6.11
C LEU A 51 -1.31 -6.72 -6.85
N THR A 52 -0.20 -6.83 -6.13
CA THR A 52 1.12 -7.13 -6.72
C THR A 52 1.20 -8.51 -7.40
N SER A 53 0.25 -9.40 -7.10
CA SER A 53 0.09 -10.70 -7.75
C SER A 53 -0.70 -10.65 -9.07
N MET A 54 -1.47 -9.58 -9.33
CA MET A 54 -2.28 -9.45 -10.55
C MET A 54 -1.42 -9.16 -11.77
N SER A 55 -1.74 -9.86 -12.84
CA SER A 55 -1.22 -9.62 -14.19
C SER A 55 -2.18 -8.77 -15.01
N GLU A 56 -1.75 -8.34 -16.20
CA GLU A 56 -2.62 -7.67 -17.17
C GLU A 56 -3.82 -8.54 -17.56
N LYS A 57 -3.60 -9.86 -17.70
CA LYS A 57 -4.68 -10.81 -18.00
C LYS A 57 -5.74 -10.87 -16.91
N ASP A 58 -5.31 -10.76 -15.63
CA ASP A 58 -6.25 -10.72 -14.50
C ASP A 58 -7.08 -9.44 -14.51
N LEU A 59 -6.48 -8.30 -14.87
CA LEU A 59 -7.19 -7.03 -15.04
C LEU A 59 -8.20 -7.11 -16.20
N GLN A 60 -7.80 -7.66 -17.33
CA GLN A 60 -8.70 -7.88 -18.49
C GLN A 60 -9.87 -8.80 -18.10
N GLY A 61 -9.61 -9.84 -17.31
CA GLY A 61 -10.62 -10.77 -16.79
C GLY A 61 -11.73 -10.10 -15.97
N ILE A 62 -11.43 -8.97 -15.34
CA ILE A 62 -12.41 -8.14 -14.59
C ILE A 62 -12.84 -6.88 -15.36
N GLY A 63 -12.59 -6.83 -16.68
CA GLY A 63 -13.05 -5.78 -17.57
C GLY A 63 -12.19 -4.51 -17.60
N ILE A 64 -10.96 -4.55 -17.10
CA ILE A 64 -10.04 -3.42 -17.11
C ILE A 64 -9.02 -3.58 -18.24
N ASN A 65 -9.11 -2.74 -19.27
CA ASN A 65 -8.23 -2.74 -20.44
C ASN A 65 -7.02 -1.80 -20.28
N ARG A 66 -6.35 -1.87 -19.15
CA ARG A 66 -5.10 -1.13 -18.85
C ARG A 66 -4.05 -2.09 -18.38
N THR A 67 -2.78 -1.75 -18.62
CA THR A 67 -1.67 -2.44 -17.95
C THR A 67 -1.74 -2.22 -16.43
N PRO A 68 -1.14 -3.10 -15.61
CA PRO A 68 -1.08 -2.90 -14.17
C PRO A 68 -0.51 -1.53 -13.76
N ALA A 69 0.54 -1.06 -14.43
CA ALA A 69 1.17 0.23 -14.15
C ALA A 69 0.22 1.40 -14.44
N GLU A 70 -0.45 1.41 -15.59
CA GLU A 70 -1.43 2.44 -15.94
C GLU A 70 -2.62 2.45 -14.96
N GLN A 71 -3.09 1.27 -14.56
CA GLN A 71 -4.19 1.16 -13.61
C GLN A 71 -3.77 1.64 -12.21
N VAL A 72 -2.55 1.35 -11.76
CA VAL A 72 -2.01 1.86 -10.49
C VAL A 72 -1.96 3.38 -10.51
N ILE A 73 -1.40 3.99 -11.57
CA ILE A 73 -1.33 5.45 -11.70
C ILE A 73 -2.73 6.07 -11.66
N HIS A 74 -3.68 5.48 -12.39
CA HIS A 74 -5.07 5.96 -12.42
C HIS A 74 -5.72 5.92 -11.03
N LEU A 75 -5.62 4.79 -10.32
CA LEU A 75 -6.20 4.61 -8.99
C LEU A 75 -5.49 5.47 -7.93
N ALA A 76 -4.17 5.64 -8.03
CA ALA A 76 -3.42 6.49 -7.11
C ALA A 76 -3.77 7.97 -7.25
N ALA A 77 -3.90 8.46 -8.48
CA ALA A 77 -4.36 9.83 -8.75
C ALA A 77 -5.80 10.06 -8.24
N LEU A 78 -6.69 9.07 -8.43
CA LEU A 78 -8.05 9.12 -7.91
C LEU A 78 -8.06 9.16 -6.38
N THR A 79 -7.22 8.35 -5.74
CA THR A 79 -7.07 8.29 -4.28
C THR A 79 -6.61 9.63 -3.71
N GLN A 80 -5.57 10.24 -4.31
CA GLN A 80 -5.09 11.56 -3.91
C GLN A 80 -6.16 12.64 -4.08
N LYS A 81 -6.89 12.62 -5.21
CA LYS A 81 -7.99 13.55 -5.47
C LYS A 81 -9.12 13.45 -4.44
N CYS A 82 -9.33 12.27 -3.85
CA CYS A 82 -10.28 12.05 -2.76
C CYS A 82 -9.76 12.46 -1.39
N GLY A 83 -8.53 12.98 -1.28
CA GLY A 83 -7.93 13.45 -0.03
C GLY A 83 -7.42 12.34 0.89
N LEU A 84 -7.17 11.14 0.38
CA LEU A 84 -6.53 10.07 1.15
C LEU A 84 -5.02 10.30 1.25
N ASP A 85 -4.41 9.72 2.29
CA ASP A 85 -3.01 9.97 2.65
C ASP A 85 -2.00 9.23 1.77
N GLY A 86 -2.42 8.14 1.10
CA GLY A 86 -1.52 7.33 0.30
C GLY A 86 -2.17 6.11 -0.34
N VAL A 87 -1.33 5.27 -0.93
CA VAL A 87 -1.76 4.03 -1.60
C VAL A 87 -0.91 2.84 -1.23
N VAL A 88 -1.52 1.65 -1.32
CA VAL A 88 -0.81 0.37 -1.37
C VAL A 88 -0.50 0.05 -2.83
N CYS A 89 0.79 -0.08 -3.16
CA CYS A 89 1.30 -0.30 -4.51
C CYS A 89 2.57 -1.16 -4.50
N SER A 90 3.05 -1.60 -5.66
CA SER A 90 4.36 -2.25 -5.76
C SER A 90 5.49 -1.23 -5.66
N ALA A 91 6.66 -1.63 -5.16
CA ALA A 91 7.86 -0.79 -5.17
C ALA A 91 8.31 -0.38 -6.58
N TRP A 92 7.95 -1.16 -7.60
CA TRP A 92 8.25 -0.85 -9.02
C TRP A 92 7.53 0.41 -9.52
N GLU A 93 6.41 0.79 -8.91
CA GLU A 93 5.67 2.01 -9.26
C GLU A 93 6.08 3.22 -8.40
N ALA A 94 6.90 3.02 -7.34
CA ALA A 94 7.14 4.03 -6.31
C ALA A 94 7.73 5.35 -6.85
N GLU A 95 8.80 5.27 -7.64
CA GLU A 95 9.44 6.46 -8.21
C GLU A 95 8.48 7.26 -9.09
N SER A 96 7.73 6.57 -9.97
CA SER A 96 6.74 7.21 -10.84
C SER A 96 5.62 7.88 -10.04
N LEU A 97 5.13 7.21 -8.98
CA LEU A 97 4.08 7.76 -8.11
C LEU A 97 4.56 8.95 -7.29
N LYS A 98 5.79 8.91 -6.74
CA LYS A 98 6.39 10.04 -6.03
C LYS A 98 6.60 11.26 -6.95
N ASN A 99 7.03 11.02 -8.18
CA ASN A 99 7.19 12.09 -9.17
C ASN A 99 5.84 12.71 -9.56
N LEU A 100 4.79 11.90 -9.70
CA LEU A 100 3.47 12.37 -10.13
C LEU A 100 2.68 13.03 -9.00
N LEU A 101 2.68 12.44 -7.79
CA LEU A 101 1.78 12.80 -6.70
C LEU A 101 2.46 13.55 -5.55
N GLY A 102 3.79 13.69 -5.62
CA GLY A 102 4.59 14.40 -4.63
C GLY A 102 5.10 13.51 -3.48
N GLN A 103 6.14 14.02 -2.80
CA GLN A 103 6.86 13.25 -1.76
C GLN A 103 6.03 13.02 -0.48
N SER A 104 5.03 13.83 -0.21
CA SER A 104 4.16 13.69 0.96
C SER A 104 3.14 12.55 0.83
N PHE A 105 2.78 12.14 -0.39
CA PHE A 105 1.83 11.07 -0.64
C PHE A 105 2.44 9.71 -0.27
N LYS A 106 1.82 8.99 0.68
CA LYS A 106 2.40 7.80 1.28
C LYS A 106 2.30 6.57 0.39
N LEU A 107 3.40 5.82 0.30
CA LEU A 107 3.47 4.56 -0.43
C LEU A 107 3.70 3.40 0.54
N ILE A 108 2.75 2.48 0.57
CA ILE A 108 2.74 1.28 1.39
C ILE A 108 2.95 0.08 0.48
N THR A 109 4.06 -0.65 0.66
CA THR A 109 4.48 -1.61 -0.35
C THR A 109 4.63 -3.02 0.21
N PRO A 110 3.75 -3.94 -0.20
CA PRO A 110 3.92 -5.38 -0.01
C PRO A 110 4.85 -5.97 -1.07
N GLY A 111 5.13 -7.28 -0.94
CA GLY A 111 5.99 -7.98 -1.89
C GLY A 111 7.48 -7.73 -1.68
N ILE A 112 7.86 -7.19 -0.54
CA ILE A 112 9.25 -6.96 -0.17
C ILE A 112 9.89 -8.25 0.35
N ARG A 113 11.11 -8.53 -0.10
CA ARG A 113 11.86 -9.73 0.27
C ARG A 113 13.29 -9.37 0.67
N PRO A 114 13.71 -9.68 1.90
CA PRO A 114 15.11 -9.62 2.29
C PRO A 114 15.96 -10.52 1.39
N LEU A 115 17.25 -10.20 1.25
CA LEU A 115 18.20 -11.02 0.50
C LEU A 115 18.21 -12.47 1.04
N GLY A 116 18.15 -13.45 0.13
CA GLY A 116 18.15 -14.88 0.49
C GLY A 116 16.79 -15.47 0.85
N SER A 117 15.72 -14.67 0.87
CA SER A 117 14.36 -15.19 1.09
C SER A 117 13.82 -15.90 -0.16
N ALA A 118 12.95 -16.91 0.03
CA ALA A 118 12.25 -17.56 -1.07
C ALA A 118 11.35 -16.57 -1.83
N ASN A 119 11.28 -16.72 -3.15
CA ASN A 119 10.51 -15.82 -4.03
C ASN A 119 9.00 -16.14 -4.05
N ASP A 120 8.59 -17.30 -3.59
CA ASP A 120 7.19 -17.75 -3.52
C ASP A 120 6.32 -17.33 -4.73
N ASP A 121 5.12 -16.78 -4.45
CA ASP A 121 4.11 -16.32 -5.42
C ASP A 121 4.30 -14.87 -5.89
N GLN A 122 5.25 -14.13 -5.33
CA GLN A 122 5.48 -12.73 -5.69
C GLN A 122 6.29 -12.61 -6.98
N LYS A 123 5.67 -12.02 -8.01
CA LYS A 123 6.29 -11.84 -9.33
C LYS A 123 7.15 -10.57 -9.43
N ARG A 124 6.88 -9.58 -8.59
CA ARG A 124 7.55 -8.28 -8.58
C ARG A 124 8.10 -8.02 -7.18
N ILE A 125 9.33 -8.49 -6.93
CA ILE A 125 10.00 -8.38 -5.62
C ILE A 125 11.09 -7.30 -5.66
N MET A 126 11.35 -6.72 -4.49
CA MET A 126 12.42 -5.77 -4.25
C MET A 126 12.93 -5.96 -2.82
N THR A 127 14.22 -5.69 -2.56
CA THR A 127 14.74 -5.73 -1.19
C THR A 127 14.25 -4.54 -0.38
N PRO A 128 14.27 -4.61 0.98
CA PRO A 128 13.93 -3.48 1.83
C PRO A 128 14.70 -2.20 1.47
N GLN A 129 16.03 -2.30 1.29
CA GLN A 129 16.89 -1.17 0.95
C GLN A 129 16.53 -0.55 -0.40
N GLN A 130 16.31 -1.39 -1.42
CA GLN A 130 15.91 -0.92 -2.75
C GLN A 130 14.56 -0.20 -2.69
N ALA A 131 13.59 -0.74 -1.95
CA ALA A 131 12.26 -0.13 -1.82
C ALA A 131 12.33 1.24 -1.15
N ILE A 132 13.11 1.40 -0.08
CA ILE A 132 13.32 2.71 0.56
C ILE A 132 14.02 3.68 -0.39
N ALA A 133 15.04 3.22 -1.13
CA ALA A 133 15.79 4.06 -2.07
C ALA A 133 14.91 4.64 -3.20
N VAL A 134 13.86 3.95 -3.64
CA VAL A 134 12.90 4.43 -4.64
C VAL A 134 11.72 5.21 -4.05
N GLY A 135 11.73 5.48 -2.73
CA GLY A 135 10.77 6.38 -2.08
C GLY A 135 9.56 5.70 -1.43
N VAL A 136 9.60 4.39 -1.16
CA VAL A 136 8.57 3.72 -0.36
C VAL A 136 8.62 4.22 1.08
N ASP A 137 7.46 4.57 1.67
CA ASP A 137 7.38 5.06 3.05
C ASP A 137 7.21 3.90 4.06
N TYR A 138 6.45 2.87 3.70
CA TYR A 138 6.15 1.74 4.60
C TYR A 138 6.28 0.40 3.88
N LEU A 139 7.05 -0.50 4.46
CA LEU A 139 7.26 -1.86 3.97
C LEU A 139 6.27 -2.83 4.63
N VAL A 140 5.61 -3.66 3.82
CA VAL A 140 4.77 -4.75 4.31
C VAL A 140 5.48 -6.08 4.04
N ILE A 141 6.02 -6.68 5.09
CA ILE A 141 6.80 -7.92 5.02
C ILE A 141 6.13 -8.97 5.91
N GLY A 142 5.59 -10.02 5.29
CA GLY A 142 4.88 -11.11 5.97
C GLY A 142 5.76 -12.35 6.15
N ARG A 143 5.61 -13.32 5.25
CA ARG A 143 6.22 -14.66 5.33
C ARG A 143 7.71 -14.70 5.69
N PRO A 144 8.58 -13.86 5.16
CA PRO A 144 10.00 -13.85 5.56
C PRO A 144 10.20 -13.69 7.07
N ILE A 145 9.32 -12.96 7.73
CA ILE A 145 9.34 -12.76 9.20
C ILE A 145 8.54 -13.86 9.89
N THR A 146 7.27 -14.04 9.52
CA THR A 146 6.30 -14.85 10.26
C THR A 146 6.55 -16.36 10.16
N GLN A 147 7.23 -16.82 9.11
CA GLN A 147 7.60 -18.23 8.91
C GLN A 147 9.05 -18.52 9.36
N SER A 148 9.79 -17.53 9.81
CA SER A 148 11.12 -17.74 10.36
C SER A 148 11.03 -18.44 11.74
N PRO A 149 11.95 -19.35 12.08
CA PRO A 149 12.09 -19.86 13.45
C PRO A 149 12.52 -18.77 14.42
N HIS A 150 13.06 -17.64 13.92
CA HIS A 150 13.54 -16.51 14.72
C HIS A 150 12.99 -15.18 14.17
N PRO A 151 11.66 -14.92 14.23
CA PRO A 151 11.03 -13.78 13.57
C PRO A 151 11.56 -12.42 14.04
N GLN A 152 11.90 -12.29 15.33
CA GLN A 152 12.48 -11.05 15.88
C GLN A 152 13.84 -10.74 15.28
N VAL A 153 14.71 -11.74 15.10
CA VAL A 153 16.04 -11.57 14.51
C VAL A 153 15.90 -11.05 13.07
N ILE A 154 15.03 -11.67 12.27
CA ILE A 154 14.76 -11.23 10.89
C ILE A 154 14.21 -9.80 10.84
N LEU A 155 13.30 -9.45 11.74
CA LEU A 155 12.77 -8.08 11.83
C LEU A 155 13.87 -7.06 12.16
N ASP A 156 14.74 -7.40 13.12
CA ASP A 156 15.86 -6.53 13.51
C ASP A 156 16.87 -6.35 12.38
N GLU A 157 17.21 -7.43 11.65
CA GLU A 157 18.06 -7.38 10.46
C GLU A 157 17.47 -6.49 9.37
N ILE A 158 16.16 -6.60 9.09
CA ILE A 158 15.47 -5.74 8.14
C ILE A 158 15.54 -4.28 8.58
N ASN A 159 15.24 -3.99 9.84
CA ASN A 159 15.28 -2.63 10.38
C ASN A 159 16.69 -2.02 10.34
N LEU A 160 17.73 -2.82 10.58
CA LEU A 160 19.13 -2.39 10.47
C LEU A 160 19.50 -2.07 9.01
N SER A 161 18.96 -2.83 8.07
CA SER A 161 19.29 -2.70 6.66
C SER A 161 18.72 -1.44 5.97
N ILE A 162 17.74 -0.77 6.58
CA ILE A 162 17.05 0.41 6.03
C ILE A 162 17.33 1.72 6.78
N ARG A 163 18.32 1.70 7.68
CA ARG A 163 18.77 2.88 8.45
C ARG A 163 19.73 3.77 7.70
#